data_d010827d22c1b45478e5f553cd9295be
#
_entry.id   d010827d22c1b45478e5f553cd9295be
#
_cell.length_a   1.000
_cell.length_b   1.000
_cell.length_c   1.000
_cell.angle_alpha   90.00
_cell.angle_beta   90.00
_cell.angle_gamma   90.00
#
_symmetry.space_group_name_H-M   'P 1'
#
loop_
_entity.id
_entity.type
_entity.pdbx_description
1 polymer ?
#
loop_
_entity_poly.entity_id
_entity_poly.type
_entity_poly.pdbx_seq_one_letter_code
_entity_poly.pdbx_strand_id
1 'polypeptide(L)'
;MNQGVACESDLLVVKMGIPRENSFPRTTELIQGIDYLVRQALAMGRPMVINLSFGNNYGSHKGDSLLETYIDMVSSTGRLAICTGTGNNGNQPLHEGGTLKQGQTRQIELSVSSREPTLNVQLWKSYEDEMSIYIENPSGNRIGPLDEKLGPQRYRLGNTELLIYYGKPGPYHLTQEIYIDFLPVETYVDSGDWKIILSGKRVRGGEYYLWLPGGNTLNRGTGFYEPRAYGTLTIPATARRVITVGAYDSLVDSYADFSGRGSRMLPYLKPDLVAPGVNIVAPVPGGGYRTVTGTSFATPFVSGSAALLMQWGIVNGNDPYLYGEKVKAYLRKGARPLTGYEEYPNEEVGWGEDVIIRLH
;
A
#
# COMPACT_ATOMS: atom_id res chain seq x y z
N MET A 1 -6.23 -27.87 18.06
CA MET A 1 -4.82 -27.61 17.71
C MET A 1 -4.85 -26.49 16.67
N ASN A 2 -4.13 -25.41 16.87
CA ASN A 2 -4.13 -24.32 15.88
C ASN A 2 -3.25 -24.73 14.67
N GLN A 3 -3.86 -24.88 13.51
CA GLN A 3 -3.19 -25.25 12.25
C GLN A 3 -3.31 -24.11 11.24
N GLY A 4 -2.30 -23.94 10.37
CA GLY A 4 -2.38 -23.05 9.20
C GLY A 4 -3.23 -23.70 8.09
N VAL A 5 -3.60 -22.88 7.08
CA VAL A 5 -4.42 -23.32 5.93
C VAL A 5 -3.72 -24.42 5.12
N ALA A 6 -2.44 -24.24 4.80
CA ALA A 6 -1.63 -25.19 4.06
C ALA A 6 -0.59 -25.85 4.99
N CYS A 7 -1.07 -26.66 5.94
CA CYS A 7 -0.27 -27.19 7.06
C CYS A 7 0.87 -28.14 6.64
N GLU A 8 0.80 -28.73 5.44
CA GLU A 8 1.83 -29.63 4.91
C GLU A 8 2.79 -28.96 3.91
N SER A 9 2.67 -27.64 3.73
CA SER A 9 3.58 -26.90 2.86
C SER A 9 4.95 -26.69 3.51
N ASP A 10 6.01 -26.82 2.73
CA ASP A 10 7.34 -26.39 3.17
C ASP A 10 7.43 -24.87 3.26
N LEU A 11 8.14 -24.37 4.24
CA LEU A 11 8.32 -22.94 4.48
C LEU A 11 9.73 -22.50 4.12
N LEU A 12 9.84 -21.51 3.26
CA LEU A 12 11.07 -20.78 2.96
C LEU A 12 10.95 -19.35 3.46
N VAL A 13 11.76 -18.97 4.44
CA VAL A 13 11.69 -17.66 5.10
C VAL A 13 12.89 -16.81 4.72
N VAL A 14 12.64 -15.60 4.22
CA VAL A 14 13.66 -14.60 3.98
C VAL A 14 13.60 -13.55 5.09
N LYS A 15 14.66 -13.48 5.89
CA LYS A 15 14.84 -12.42 6.87
C LYS A 15 15.40 -11.18 6.18
N MET A 16 14.61 -10.13 6.12
CA MET A 16 15.01 -8.82 5.62
C MET A 16 15.82 -8.09 6.71
N GLY A 17 17.04 -7.67 6.40
CA GLY A 17 17.92 -6.82 7.17
C GLY A 17 17.74 -6.72 8.70
N ILE A 18 18.41 -5.79 9.32
CA ILE A 18 18.17 -5.42 10.73
C ILE A 18 17.12 -4.31 10.72
N PRO A 19 15.96 -4.49 11.39
CA PRO A 19 14.99 -3.41 11.52
C PRO A 19 15.67 -2.19 12.17
N ARG A 20 15.59 -1.05 11.47
CA ARG A 20 15.92 0.24 12.06
C ARG A 20 14.66 0.78 12.70
N GLU A 21 14.77 1.43 13.84
CA GLU A 21 13.65 2.09 14.49
C GLU A 21 12.94 3.02 13.48
N ASN A 22 11.63 2.88 13.35
CA ASN A 22 10.77 3.67 12.45
C ASN A 22 11.17 3.64 10.96
N SER A 23 11.74 2.55 10.48
CA SER A 23 12.18 2.39 9.10
C SER A 23 11.61 1.13 8.46
N PHE A 24 11.33 1.23 7.17
CA PHE A 24 10.92 0.09 6.33
C PHE A 24 12.14 -0.51 5.59
N PRO A 25 12.08 -1.80 5.18
CA PRO A 25 13.05 -2.36 4.26
C PRO A 25 13.16 -1.49 3.00
N ARG A 26 14.36 -1.34 2.49
CA ARG A 26 14.57 -0.62 1.22
C ARG A 26 13.93 -1.40 0.07
N THR A 27 13.44 -0.70 -0.93
CA THR A 27 12.89 -1.31 -2.16
C THR A 27 13.84 -2.34 -2.77
N THR A 28 15.14 -2.05 -2.78
CA THR A 28 16.17 -2.97 -3.28
C THR A 28 16.30 -4.25 -2.44
N GLU A 29 16.15 -4.16 -1.14
CA GLU A 29 16.17 -5.33 -0.24
C GLU A 29 14.96 -6.22 -0.48
N LEU A 30 13.77 -5.62 -0.67
CA LEU A 30 12.54 -6.35 -1.02
C LEU A 30 12.70 -7.07 -2.37
N ILE A 31 13.21 -6.39 -3.39
CA ILE A 31 13.47 -6.97 -4.71
C ILE A 31 14.45 -8.14 -4.60
N GLN A 32 15.54 -7.99 -3.85
CA GLN A 32 16.53 -9.06 -3.62
C GLN A 32 15.92 -10.26 -2.88
N GLY A 33 15.07 -10.00 -1.88
CA GLY A 33 14.37 -11.06 -1.15
C GLY A 33 13.41 -11.86 -2.05
N ILE A 34 12.63 -11.16 -2.87
CA ILE A 34 11.74 -11.80 -3.85
C ILE A 34 12.54 -12.57 -4.91
N ASP A 35 13.62 -11.99 -5.45
CA ASP A 35 14.49 -12.64 -6.43
C ASP A 35 15.09 -13.94 -5.87
N TYR A 36 15.55 -13.92 -4.61
CA TYR A 36 16.04 -15.13 -3.94
C TYR A 36 14.96 -16.22 -3.89
N LEU A 37 13.75 -15.89 -3.46
CA LEU A 37 12.63 -16.85 -3.39
C LEU A 37 12.29 -17.42 -4.78
N VAL A 38 12.23 -16.58 -5.80
CA VAL A 38 11.96 -17.00 -7.19
C VAL A 38 13.02 -17.96 -7.69
N ARG A 39 14.30 -17.66 -7.47
CA ARG A 39 15.42 -18.55 -7.86
C ARG A 39 15.37 -19.88 -7.12
N GLN A 40 15.02 -19.89 -5.83
CA GLN A 40 14.86 -21.14 -5.08
C GLN A 40 13.71 -21.99 -5.63
N ALA A 41 12.56 -21.39 -5.95
CA ALA A 41 11.44 -22.10 -6.56
C ALA A 41 11.81 -22.74 -7.90
N LEU A 42 12.52 -21.98 -8.76
CA LEU A 42 13.02 -22.47 -10.05
C LEU A 42 14.02 -23.62 -9.88
N ALA A 43 14.99 -23.47 -8.97
CA ALA A 43 16.00 -24.48 -8.69
C ALA A 43 15.40 -25.79 -8.15
N MET A 44 14.39 -25.70 -7.31
CA MET A 44 13.67 -26.85 -6.75
C MET A 44 12.64 -27.44 -7.73
N GLY A 45 12.28 -26.74 -8.80
CA GLY A 45 11.22 -27.13 -9.74
C GLY A 45 9.82 -27.19 -9.11
N ARG A 46 9.61 -26.51 -7.99
CA ARG A 46 8.36 -26.54 -7.20
C ARG A 46 7.54 -25.27 -7.38
N PRO A 47 6.21 -25.36 -7.31
CA PRO A 47 5.37 -24.17 -7.24
C PRO A 47 5.61 -23.42 -5.91
N MET A 48 5.50 -22.12 -5.93
CA MET A 48 5.71 -21.28 -4.74
C MET A 48 4.65 -20.20 -4.63
N VAL A 49 4.18 -19.97 -3.40
CA VAL A 49 3.39 -18.78 -3.04
C VAL A 49 4.24 -17.91 -2.13
N ILE A 50 4.45 -16.66 -2.53
CA ILE A 50 5.15 -15.67 -1.72
C ILE A 50 4.11 -14.87 -0.94
N ASN A 51 4.20 -14.92 0.40
CA ASN A 51 3.44 -14.07 1.29
C ASN A 51 4.24 -12.82 1.60
N LEU A 52 3.72 -11.66 1.19
CA LEU A 52 4.35 -10.36 1.41
C LEU A 52 3.46 -9.51 2.33
N SER A 53 3.54 -9.78 3.66
CA SER A 53 2.83 -8.99 4.67
C SER A 53 3.56 -7.68 4.98
N PHE A 54 3.78 -6.89 3.93
CA PHE A 54 4.50 -5.63 3.94
C PHE A 54 3.75 -4.60 3.10
N GLY A 55 3.81 -3.33 3.52
CA GLY A 55 3.29 -2.22 2.72
C GLY A 55 3.72 -0.86 3.29
N ASN A 56 3.82 0.11 2.41
CA ASN A 56 4.06 1.51 2.75
C ASN A 56 3.28 2.44 1.80
N ASN A 57 3.32 3.75 2.06
CA ASN A 57 2.62 4.74 1.24
C ASN A 57 3.56 5.47 0.25
N TYR A 58 4.78 4.95 0.00
CA TYR A 58 5.76 5.63 -0.84
C TYR A 58 5.62 5.24 -2.31
N GLY A 59 4.98 6.10 -3.11
CA GLY A 59 4.80 5.95 -4.56
C GLY A 59 3.48 6.51 -5.08
N SER A 60 3.24 6.31 -6.37
CA SER A 60 2.08 6.85 -7.09
C SER A 60 0.73 6.20 -6.74
N HIS A 61 0.74 5.03 -6.10
CA HIS A 61 -0.41 4.14 -5.89
C HIS A 61 -1.15 3.74 -7.19
N LYS A 62 -0.43 3.76 -8.32
CA LYS A 62 -0.95 3.36 -9.65
C LYS A 62 -0.44 1.99 -10.13
N GLY A 63 0.31 1.27 -9.29
CA GLY A 63 0.85 -0.04 -9.64
C GLY A 63 2.08 0.03 -10.55
N ASP A 64 2.77 1.16 -10.58
CA ASP A 64 3.84 1.48 -11.54
C ASP A 64 5.20 1.80 -10.88
N SER A 65 5.33 1.57 -9.58
CA SER A 65 6.64 1.67 -8.91
C SER A 65 7.60 0.58 -9.40
N LEU A 66 8.90 0.79 -9.20
CA LEU A 66 9.93 -0.18 -9.58
C LEU A 66 9.68 -1.55 -8.91
N LEU A 67 9.29 -1.56 -7.64
CA LEU A 67 8.96 -2.79 -6.91
C LEU A 67 7.76 -3.51 -7.54
N GLU A 68 6.70 -2.77 -7.84
CA GLU A 68 5.47 -3.32 -8.40
C GLU A 68 5.68 -3.85 -9.83
N THR A 69 6.44 -3.11 -10.64
CA THR A 69 6.85 -3.55 -11.97
C THR A 69 7.66 -4.86 -11.91
N TYR A 70 8.59 -4.95 -10.96
CA TYR A 70 9.37 -6.17 -10.74
C TYR A 70 8.49 -7.34 -10.29
N ILE A 71 7.59 -7.11 -9.33
CA ILE A 71 6.63 -8.13 -8.86
C ILE A 71 5.75 -8.61 -10.01
N ASP A 72 5.22 -7.72 -10.83
CA ASP A 72 4.39 -8.07 -11.99
C ASP A 72 5.16 -8.88 -13.03
N MET A 73 6.44 -8.56 -13.23
CA MET A 73 7.32 -9.31 -14.13
C MET A 73 7.55 -10.74 -13.63
N VAL A 74 7.94 -10.91 -12.36
CA VAL A 74 8.23 -12.25 -11.82
C VAL A 74 6.96 -13.09 -11.64
N SER A 75 5.82 -12.47 -11.36
CA SER A 75 4.52 -13.15 -11.29
C SER A 75 4.09 -13.77 -12.62
N SER A 76 4.71 -13.36 -13.74
CA SER A 76 4.44 -13.93 -15.07
C SER A 76 5.28 -15.18 -15.39
N THR A 77 6.25 -15.54 -14.55
CA THR A 77 7.17 -16.65 -14.86
C THR A 77 6.58 -18.05 -14.69
N GLY A 78 5.33 -18.18 -14.25
CA GLY A 78 4.63 -19.44 -14.03
C GLY A 78 4.96 -20.07 -12.66
N ARG A 79 4.11 -20.97 -12.19
CA ARG A 79 4.24 -21.69 -10.91
C ARG A 79 4.51 -20.80 -9.69
N LEU A 80 4.20 -19.51 -9.79
CA LEU A 80 4.43 -18.51 -8.77
C LEU A 80 3.16 -17.68 -8.56
N ALA A 81 2.77 -17.48 -7.31
CA ALA A 81 1.76 -16.46 -6.91
C ALA A 81 2.34 -15.60 -5.79
N ILE A 82 1.97 -14.32 -5.78
CA ILE A 82 2.38 -13.38 -4.74
C ILE A 82 1.13 -12.80 -4.12
N CYS A 83 0.99 -12.93 -2.79
CA CYS A 83 -0.10 -12.36 -2.01
C CYS A 83 0.41 -11.21 -1.15
N THR A 84 -0.34 -10.12 -1.07
CA THR A 84 -0.01 -8.95 -0.25
C THR A 84 -1.24 -8.35 0.40
N GLY A 85 -1.08 -7.78 1.59
CA GLY A 85 -2.17 -7.11 2.30
C GLY A 85 -2.44 -5.71 1.76
N THR A 86 -3.70 -5.26 1.89
CA THR A 86 -4.12 -3.90 1.48
C THR A 86 -3.48 -2.78 2.30
N GLY A 87 -2.90 -3.10 3.47
CA GLY A 87 -2.46 -2.12 4.47
C GLY A 87 -3.53 -1.85 5.53
N ASN A 88 -3.13 -1.12 6.58
CA ASN A 88 -3.96 -0.89 7.76
C ASN A 88 -4.33 0.59 7.95
N ASN A 89 -4.33 1.37 6.87
CA ASN A 89 -4.53 2.82 6.90
C ASN A 89 -5.91 3.25 6.35
N GLY A 90 -6.84 2.32 6.14
CA GLY A 90 -8.14 2.59 5.51
C GLY A 90 -9.02 3.60 6.25
N ASN A 91 -8.85 3.71 7.56
CA ASN A 91 -9.57 4.66 8.43
C ASN A 91 -8.67 5.77 8.99
N GLN A 92 -7.44 5.91 8.49
CA GLN A 92 -6.50 6.93 8.95
C GLN A 92 -6.50 8.15 8.03
N PRO A 93 -6.27 9.38 8.55
CA PRO A 93 -6.29 10.61 7.76
C PRO A 93 -4.98 10.84 6.99
N LEU A 94 -4.48 9.81 6.29
CA LEU A 94 -3.16 9.81 5.65
C LEU A 94 -3.20 10.03 4.14
N HIS A 95 -4.38 10.12 3.55
CA HIS A 95 -4.56 10.34 2.12
C HIS A 95 -5.57 11.45 1.84
N GLU A 96 -5.20 12.37 0.98
CA GLU A 96 -6.04 13.43 0.42
C GLU A 96 -5.85 13.45 -1.10
N GLY A 97 -6.83 13.93 -1.85
CA GLY A 97 -6.71 14.06 -3.29
C GLY A 97 -7.94 14.67 -3.93
N GLY A 98 -7.80 15.06 -5.18
CA GLY A 98 -8.89 15.72 -5.88
C GLY A 98 -8.60 15.95 -7.34
N THR A 99 -9.43 16.81 -7.92
CA THR A 99 -9.27 17.32 -9.29
C THR A 99 -9.28 18.84 -9.26
N LEU A 100 -8.26 19.45 -9.83
CA LEU A 100 -8.10 20.90 -9.93
C LEU A 100 -8.36 21.32 -11.38
N LYS A 101 -9.18 22.35 -11.56
CA LYS A 101 -9.41 22.95 -12.89
C LYS A 101 -8.45 24.10 -13.14
N GLN A 102 -8.26 24.44 -14.41
CA GLN A 102 -7.47 25.62 -14.78
C GLN A 102 -8.04 26.90 -14.13
N GLY A 103 -7.17 27.71 -13.52
CA GLY A 103 -7.54 28.92 -12.79
C GLY A 103 -8.11 28.67 -11.40
N GLN A 104 -8.35 27.42 -11.01
CA GLN A 104 -8.83 27.08 -9.68
C GLN A 104 -7.66 27.02 -8.70
N THR A 105 -7.94 27.38 -7.44
CA THR A 105 -7.03 27.18 -6.31
C THR A 105 -7.69 26.25 -5.29
N ARG A 106 -6.93 25.28 -4.79
CA ARG A 106 -7.32 24.37 -3.71
C ARG A 106 -6.34 24.51 -2.55
N GLN A 107 -6.87 24.65 -1.35
CA GLN A 107 -6.12 24.60 -0.11
C GLN A 107 -6.35 23.24 0.52
N ILE A 108 -5.25 22.55 0.87
CA ILE A 108 -5.22 21.26 1.54
C ILE A 108 -4.66 21.52 2.93
N GLU A 109 -5.42 21.19 3.94
CA GLU A 109 -5.08 21.43 5.34
C GLU A 109 -4.52 20.15 5.96
N LEU A 110 -3.36 20.30 6.60
CA LEU A 110 -2.62 19.25 7.29
C LEU A 110 -2.42 19.64 8.75
N SER A 111 -3.05 18.91 9.65
CA SER A 111 -2.77 19.02 11.07
C SER A 111 -1.44 18.34 11.41
N VAL A 112 -0.55 19.02 12.08
CA VAL A 112 0.69 18.49 12.62
C VAL A 112 0.63 18.52 14.13
N SER A 113 0.63 17.35 14.75
CA SER A 113 0.54 17.18 16.19
C SER A 113 1.77 17.75 16.92
N SER A 114 1.61 18.05 18.19
CA SER A 114 2.75 18.48 19.03
C SER A 114 3.80 17.38 19.13
N ARG A 115 5.06 17.79 19.15
CA ARG A 115 6.23 16.91 19.25
C ARG A 115 6.36 15.93 18.06
N GLU A 116 5.92 16.32 16.86
CA GLU A 116 6.19 15.54 15.66
C GLU A 116 7.68 15.67 15.31
N PRO A 117 8.46 14.58 15.32
CA PRO A 117 9.90 14.68 15.10
C PRO A 117 10.25 14.99 13.65
N THR A 118 9.51 14.43 12.72
CA THR A 118 9.61 14.66 11.28
C THR A 118 8.41 14.07 10.57
N LEU A 119 8.05 14.62 9.43
CA LEU A 119 7.07 14.00 8.53
C LEU A 119 7.43 14.32 7.08
N ASN A 120 6.82 13.60 6.17
CA ASN A 120 6.90 13.95 4.75
C ASN A 120 5.52 13.89 4.11
N VAL A 121 5.37 14.64 3.03
CA VAL A 121 4.20 14.61 2.16
C VAL A 121 4.65 14.27 0.76
N GLN A 122 4.05 13.26 0.17
CA GLN A 122 4.23 12.94 -1.24
C GLN A 122 3.03 13.47 -2.01
N LEU A 123 3.24 14.49 -2.83
CA LEU A 123 2.24 15.02 -3.76
C LEU A 123 2.50 14.43 -5.15
N TRP A 124 1.49 13.82 -5.71
CA TRP A 124 1.51 13.23 -7.05
C TRP A 124 0.51 13.91 -7.98
N LYS A 125 0.95 14.28 -9.19
CA LYS A 125 0.14 14.85 -10.25
C LYS A 125 0.59 14.36 -11.63
N SER A 126 -0.19 14.63 -12.68
CA SER A 126 0.30 14.39 -14.04
C SER A 126 1.43 15.37 -14.40
N TYR A 127 2.41 14.90 -15.20
CA TYR A 127 3.40 15.79 -15.82
C TYR A 127 2.79 16.79 -16.79
N GLU A 128 1.65 16.49 -17.39
CA GLU A 128 0.96 17.38 -18.32
C GLU A 128 0.31 18.58 -17.64
N ASP A 129 0.09 18.49 -16.32
CA ASP A 129 -0.55 19.54 -15.54
C ASP A 129 0.48 20.47 -14.92
N GLU A 130 0.40 21.76 -15.23
CA GLU A 130 1.18 22.81 -14.57
C GLU A 130 0.38 23.38 -13.39
N MET A 131 0.89 23.14 -12.19
CA MET A 131 0.29 23.61 -10.94
C MET A 131 1.33 24.41 -10.14
N SER A 132 0.97 25.63 -9.73
CA SER A 132 1.75 26.35 -8.73
C SER A 132 1.48 25.77 -7.36
N ILE A 133 2.53 25.50 -6.61
CA ILE A 133 2.46 24.95 -5.26
C ILE A 133 3.01 25.98 -4.28
N TYR A 134 2.25 26.22 -3.21
CA TYR A 134 2.65 27.07 -2.09
C TYR A 134 2.50 26.25 -0.81
N ILE A 135 3.34 26.55 0.18
CA ILE A 135 3.24 25.95 1.52
C ILE A 135 3.18 27.09 2.54
N GLU A 136 2.22 27.00 3.45
CA GLU A 136 1.99 27.95 4.53
C GLU A 136 2.09 27.24 5.88
N ASN A 137 2.88 27.80 6.79
CA ASN A 137 3.03 27.26 8.13
C ASN A 137 1.90 27.74 9.07
N PRO A 138 1.76 27.17 10.28
CA PRO A 138 0.72 27.56 11.24
C PRO A 138 0.74 29.04 11.65
N SER A 139 1.89 29.72 11.50
CA SER A 139 2.02 31.15 11.79
C SER A 139 1.63 32.04 10.59
N GLY A 140 1.16 31.48 9.47
CA GLY A 140 0.76 32.22 8.26
C GLY A 140 1.91 32.62 7.34
N ASN A 141 3.15 32.21 7.62
CA ASN A 141 4.26 32.45 6.70
C ASN A 141 4.17 31.47 5.52
N ARG A 142 4.35 32.01 4.30
CA ARG A 142 4.16 31.26 3.06
C ARG A 142 5.41 31.30 2.18
N ILE A 143 5.71 30.16 1.55
CA ILE A 143 6.68 30.05 0.47
C ILE A 143 5.98 29.64 -0.82
N GLY A 144 6.63 29.91 -1.94
CA GLY A 144 6.14 29.55 -3.28
C GLY A 144 5.88 30.77 -4.17
N PRO A 145 5.49 30.55 -5.45
CA PRO A 145 5.36 29.23 -6.03
C PRO A 145 6.69 28.48 -6.03
N LEU A 146 6.65 27.19 -5.70
CA LEU A 146 7.83 26.34 -5.71
C LEU A 146 8.37 26.21 -7.14
N ASP A 147 9.69 26.26 -7.28
CA ASP A 147 10.34 26.08 -8.58
C ASP A 147 10.32 24.62 -9.02
N GLU A 148 9.88 24.36 -10.24
CA GLU A 148 10.01 23.05 -10.85
C GLU A 148 11.43 22.86 -11.38
N LYS A 149 12.36 22.49 -10.52
CA LYS A 149 13.76 22.24 -10.86
C LYS A 149 14.28 20.97 -10.21
N LEU A 150 15.30 20.38 -10.82
CA LEU A 150 15.98 19.19 -10.30
C LEU A 150 16.84 19.53 -9.08
N GLY A 151 16.95 18.54 -8.18
CA GLY A 151 17.73 18.65 -6.97
C GLY A 151 16.94 19.21 -5.78
N PRO A 152 17.56 19.18 -4.60
CA PRO A 152 16.91 19.60 -3.37
C PRO A 152 16.72 21.13 -3.34
N GLN A 153 15.55 21.54 -2.90
CA GLN A 153 15.22 22.92 -2.58
C GLN A 153 14.98 23.03 -1.08
N ARG A 154 15.63 23.97 -0.43
CA ARG A 154 15.51 24.18 1.02
C ARG A 154 14.83 25.49 1.32
N TYR A 155 13.83 25.45 2.17
CA TYR A 155 13.11 26.61 2.67
C TYR A 155 12.97 26.51 4.18
N ARG A 156 13.02 27.62 4.88
CA ARG A 156 12.78 27.65 6.32
C ARG A 156 11.51 28.45 6.62
N LEU A 157 10.58 27.83 7.33
CA LEU A 157 9.35 28.43 7.85
C LEU A 157 9.28 28.19 9.36
N GLY A 158 9.55 29.23 10.15
CA GLY A 158 9.59 29.10 11.60
C GLY A 158 10.72 28.18 12.08
N ASN A 159 10.38 27.17 12.87
CA ASN A 159 11.30 26.14 13.37
C ASN A 159 11.30 24.86 12.49
N THR A 160 10.75 24.94 11.30
CA THR A 160 10.70 23.82 10.34
C THR A 160 11.48 24.18 9.08
N GLU A 161 12.39 23.29 8.68
CA GLU A 161 13.02 23.28 7.36
C GLU A 161 12.23 22.37 6.43
N LEU A 162 11.86 22.88 5.26
CA LEU A 162 11.25 22.11 4.19
C LEU A 162 12.32 21.73 3.16
N LEU A 163 12.50 20.43 2.95
CA LEU A 163 13.35 19.90 1.90
C LEU A 163 12.47 19.33 0.80
N ILE A 164 12.52 19.94 -0.39
CA ILE A 164 11.58 19.67 -1.47
C ILE A 164 12.31 19.14 -2.69
N TYR A 165 11.77 18.06 -3.26
CA TYR A 165 12.25 17.46 -4.50
C TYR A 165 11.12 17.36 -5.51
N TYR A 166 11.37 17.83 -6.73
CA TYR A 166 10.55 17.53 -7.90
C TYR A 166 11.12 16.30 -8.62
N GLY A 167 10.29 15.27 -8.74
CA GLY A 167 10.65 14.03 -9.43
C GLY A 167 10.77 14.24 -10.94
N LYS A 168 11.65 13.45 -11.55
CA LYS A 168 11.74 13.30 -13.01
C LYS A 168 10.68 12.32 -13.50
N PRO A 169 10.26 12.39 -14.78
CA PRO A 169 9.49 11.33 -15.40
C PRO A 169 10.20 9.98 -15.23
N GLY A 170 9.47 9.00 -14.71
CA GLY A 170 9.96 7.63 -14.65
C GLY A 170 9.72 6.92 -15.98
N PRO A 171 10.43 5.80 -16.26
CA PRO A 171 10.23 5.05 -17.49
C PRO A 171 8.89 4.30 -17.52
N TYR A 172 8.21 4.17 -16.42
CA TYR A 172 7.01 3.34 -16.25
C TYR A 172 5.73 4.13 -15.98
N HIS A 173 5.82 5.46 -15.70
CA HIS A 173 4.67 6.28 -15.32
C HIS A 173 4.73 7.71 -15.86
N LEU A 174 3.55 8.31 -16.05
CA LEU A 174 3.36 9.69 -16.49
C LEU A 174 3.05 10.64 -15.33
N THR A 175 3.18 10.18 -14.10
CA THR A 175 2.94 10.98 -12.91
C THR A 175 4.24 11.55 -12.35
N GLN A 176 4.16 12.76 -11.83
CA GLN A 176 5.24 13.48 -11.19
C GLN A 176 5.08 13.46 -9.68
N GLU A 177 6.12 13.04 -9.00
CA GLU A 177 6.23 13.18 -7.55
C GLU A 177 6.77 14.55 -7.19
N ILE A 178 6.17 15.17 -6.21
CA ILE A 178 6.74 16.27 -5.45
C ILE A 178 6.84 15.80 -4.00
N TYR A 179 8.07 15.52 -3.58
CA TYR A 179 8.36 15.03 -2.23
C TYR A 179 8.73 16.22 -1.34
N ILE A 180 8.03 16.36 -0.22
CA ILE A 180 8.19 17.46 0.71
C ILE A 180 8.50 16.88 2.09
N ASP A 181 9.73 17.07 2.54
CA ASP A 181 10.20 16.62 3.84
C ASP A 181 10.14 17.78 4.85
N PHE A 182 9.53 17.55 5.99
CA PHE A 182 9.43 18.50 7.09
C PHE A 182 10.44 18.09 8.15
N LEU A 183 11.49 18.87 8.28
CA LEU A 183 12.61 18.62 9.16
C LEU A 183 12.62 19.64 10.30
N PRO A 184 12.81 19.24 11.55
CA PRO A 184 12.91 20.19 12.64
C PRO A 184 14.26 20.91 12.58
N VAL A 185 14.26 22.22 12.85
CA VAL A 185 15.50 22.95 13.06
C VAL A 185 16.12 22.62 14.41
N GLU A 186 15.29 22.36 15.41
CA GLU A 186 15.70 21.92 16.75
C GLU A 186 15.33 20.46 17.00
N THR A 187 14.20 20.21 17.66
CA THR A 187 13.81 18.86 18.07
C THR A 187 12.56 18.36 17.35
N TYR A 188 11.59 19.26 17.12
CA TYR A 188 10.29 18.95 16.53
C TYR A 188 9.93 19.96 15.46
N VAL A 189 9.14 19.54 14.47
CA VAL A 189 8.56 20.47 13.49
C VAL A 189 7.48 21.33 14.15
N ASP A 190 7.19 22.49 13.55
CA ASP A 190 6.14 23.37 14.05
C ASP A 190 4.79 22.65 14.00
N SER A 191 4.14 22.56 15.17
CA SER A 191 2.80 21.98 15.31
C SER A 191 1.70 22.97 14.94
N GLY A 192 0.56 22.45 14.51
CA GLY A 192 -0.61 23.22 14.11
C GLY A 192 -0.99 22.97 12.66
N ASP A 193 -1.75 23.90 12.08
CA ASP A 193 -2.38 23.73 10.78
C ASP A 193 -1.48 24.26 9.66
N TRP A 194 -0.87 23.32 8.95
CA TRP A 194 -0.13 23.59 7.72
C TRP A 194 -1.06 23.59 6.53
N LYS A 195 -0.74 24.35 5.49
CA LYS A 195 -1.53 24.38 4.26
C LYS A 195 -0.64 24.14 3.05
N ILE A 196 -1.07 23.21 2.21
CA ILE A 196 -0.51 22.99 0.88
C ILE A 196 -1.51 23.57 -0.11
N ILE A 197 -1.11 24.58 -0.89
CA ILE A 197 -2.00 25.32 -1.77
C ILE A 197 -1.60 25.05 -3.20
N LEU A 198 -2.52 24.49 -3.97
CA LEU A 198 -2.37 24.16 -5.38
C LEU A 198 -3.16 25.14 -6.23
N SER A 199 -2.53 25.74 -7.25
CA SER A 199 -3.20 26.62 -8.21
C SER A 199 -2.94 26.15 -9.64
N GLY A 200 -4.00 25.81 -10.37
CA GLY A 200 -3.94 25.28 -11.74
C GLY A 200 -3.60 26.34 -12.76
N LYS A 201 -2.44 26.27 -13.38
CA LYS A 201 -2.00 27.18 -14.46
C LYS A 201 -2.42 26.67 -15.83
N ARG A 202 -2.00 25.47 -16.18
CA ARG A 202 -2.39 24.77 -17.38
C ARG A 202 -2.76 23.34 -16.98
N VAL A 203 -4.03 23.03 -17.05
CA VAL A 203 -4.59 21.78 -16.50
C VAL A 203 -5.29 21.00 -17.62
N ARG A 204 -4.90 19.74 -17.80
CA ARG A 204 -5.53 18.79 -18.72
C ARG A 204 -6.38 17.76 -17.98
N GLY A 205 -5.78 17.02 -17.06
CA GLY A 205 -6.47 16.05 -16.19
C GLY A 205 -6.82 16.64 -14.84
N GLY A 206 -5.86 17.32 -14.24
CA GLY A 206 -6.01 18.04 -12.98
C GLY A 206 -6.03 17.18 -11.74
N GLU A 207 -5.88 15.87 -11.87
CA GLU A 207 -5.83 14.98 -10.71
C GLU A 207 -4.59 15.23 -9.88
N TYR A 208 -4.76 15.29 -8.56
CA TYR A 208 -3.68 15.35 -7.59
C TYR A 208 -4.00 14.46 -6.40
N TYR A 209 -2.96 13.89 -5.81
CA TYR A 209 -3.05 12.99 -4.67
C TYR A 209 -1.91 13.26 -3.70
N LEU A 210 -2.20 13.21 -2.40
CA LEU A 210 -1.22 13.38 -1.35
C LEU A 210 -1.27 12.19 -0.40
N TRP A 211 -0.10 11.70 -0.02
CA TRP A 211 0.03 10.68 1.01
C TRP A 211 1.03 11.11 2.09
N LEU A 212 0.69 10.75 3.31
CA LEU A 212 1.57 10.79 4.48
C LEU A 212 2.15 9.40 4.75
N PRO A 213 3.26 9.29 5.50
CA PRO A 213 3.78 8.01 5.96
C PRO A 213 2.72 7.16 6.65
N GLY A 214 2.69 5.87 6.33
CA GLY A 214 1.78 4.92 6.95
C GLY A 214 2.34 4.27 8.22
N GLY A 215 1.51 3.44 8.86
CA GLY A 215 1.86 2.76 10.10
C GLY A 215 1.84 3.70 11.32
N ASN A 216 2.70 3.42 12.29
CA ASN A 216 2.80 4.22 13.52
C ASN A 216 3.97 5.23 13.46
N THR A 217 4.28 5.74 12.26
CA THR A 217 5.41 6.67 12.06
C THR A 217 5.08 8.09 12.47
N LEU A 218 3.81 8.46 12.46
CA LEU A 218 3.32 9.80 12.83
C LEU A 218 2.64 9.77 14.21
N ASN A 219 2.72 10.89 14.89
CA ASN A 219 2.00 11.08 16.14
C ASN A 219 0.49 11.09 15.91
N ARG A 220 -0.26 10.61 16.90
CA ARG A 220 -1.71 10.66 16.86
C ARG A 220 -2.20 12.11 16.76
N GLY A 221 -3.04 12.37 15.74
CA GLY A 221 -3.54 13.71 15.43
C GLY A 221 -2.80 14.42 14.30
N THR A 222 -1.69 13.85 13.80
CA THR A 222 -1.10 14.29 12.52
C THR A 222 -1.86 13.64 11.38
N GLY A 223 -2.35 14.46 10.43
CA GLY A 223 -3.14 13.98 9.28
C GLY A 223 -3.87 15.08 8.54
N PHE A 224 -4.44 14.73 7.39
CA PHE A 224 -5.26 15.66 6.60
C PHE A 224 -6.63 15.89 7.26
N TYR A 225 -7.16 17.11 7.14
CA TYR A 225 -8.49 17.44 7.65
C TYR A 225 -9.63 16.87 6.80
N GLU A 226 -9.42 16.72 5.49
CA GLU A 226 -10.39 16.16 4.55
C GLU A 226 -9.86 14.87 3.90
N PRO A 227 -9.61 13.80 4.70
CA PRO A 227 -8.99 12.60 4.18
C PRO A 227 -9.96 11.85 3.26
N ARG A 228 -9.40 11.14 2.26
CA ARG A 228 -10.14 10.25 1.41
C ARG A 228 -10.10 8.82 1.95
N ALA A 229 -11.25 8.17 1.96
CA ALA A 229 -11.38 6.78 2.36
C ALA A 229 -10.85 5.79 1.32
N TYR A 230 -10.90 6.16 0.02
CA TYR A 230 -10.47 5.34 -1.11
C TYR A 230 -9.09 5.78 -1.63
N GLY A 231 -8.32 4.84 -2.18
CA GLY A 231 -6.93 5.08 -2.57
C GLY A 231 -5.94 4.85 -1.43
N THR A 232 -6.35 4.08 -0.42
CA THR A 232 -5.57 3.80 0.79
C THR A 232 -4.86 2.44 0.77
N LEU A 233 -4.80 1.77 -0.39
CA LEU A 233 -3.96 0.59 -0.58
C LEU A 233 -2.50 0.97 -0.43
N THR A 234 -1.76 0.22 0.37
CA THR A 234 -0.31 0.40 0.47
C THR A 234 0.42 -0.26 -0.71
N ILE A 235 1.61 0.21 -1.02
CA ILE A 235 2.49 -0.39 -2.03
C ILE A 235 3.22 -1.58 -1.39
N PRO A 236 3.21 -2.78 -2.02
CA PRO A 236 2.90 -3.07 -3.42
C PRO A 236 1.49 -3.67 -3.67
N ALA A 237 0.49 -3.42 -2.81
CA ALA A 237 -0.86 -3.96 -3.01
C ALA A 237 -1.54 -3.42 -4.28
N THR A 238 -1.04 -2.32 -4.83
CA THR A 238 -1.49 -1.74 -6.09
C THR A 238 -0.86 -2.39 -7.32
N ALA A 239 0.09 -3.31 -7.21
CA ALA A 239 0.59 -4.07 -8.34
C ALA A 239 -0.51 -4.90 -9.01
N ARG A 240 -0.49 -5.00 -10.34
CA ARG A 240 -1.58 -5.61 -11.11
C ARG A 240 -1.72 -7.10 -10.85
N ARG A 241 -0.60 -7.82 -10.78
CA ARG A 241 -0.58 -9.30 -10.76
C ARG A 241 -0.62 -9.91 -9.37
N VAL A 242 -0.29 -9.16 -8.32
CA VAL A 242 -0.42 -9.66 -6.95
C VAL A 242 -1.87 -10.00 -6.60
N ILE A 243 -2.05 -10.93 -5.70
CA ILE A 243 -3.33 -11.18 -5.03
C ILE A 243 -3.38 -10.25 -3.82
N THR A 244 -4.20 -9.21 -3.92
CA THR A 244 -4.33 -8.19 -2.87
C THR A 244 -5.44 -8.57 -1.92
N VAL A 245 -5.11 -8.64 -0.63
CA VAL A 245 -5.98 -9.20 0.41
C VAL A 245 -6.34 -8.13 1.43
N GLY A 246 -7.63 -7.81 1.54
CA GLY A 246 -8.18 -7.02 2.61
C GLY A 246 -8.51 -7.86 3.85
N ALA A 247 -8.94 -7.20 4.91
CA ALA A 247 -9.31 -7.84 6.17
C ALA A 247 -10.79 -7.70 6.49
N TYR A 248 -11.37 -8.75 7.08
CA TYR A 248 -12.68 -8.70 7.70
C TYR A 248 -12.65 -9.36 9.09
N ASP A 249 -13.66 -9.07 9.92
CA ASP A 249 -13.86 -9.72 11.21
C ASP A 249 -14.79 -10.92 11.01
N SER A 250 -14.24 -12.13 11.15
CA SER A 250 -14.98 -13.39 10.95
C SER A 250 -15.97 -13.73 12.06
N LEU A 251 -15.92 -13.03 13.20
CA LEU A 251 -16.88 -13.26 14.30
C LEU A 251 -18.22 -12.58 14.02
N VAL A 252 -18.19 -11.44 13.36
CA VAL A 252 -19.38 -10.62 13.06
C VAL A 252 -19.64 -10.48 11.56
N ASP A 253 -18.83 -11.12 10.74
CA ASP A 253 -18.90 -11.15 9.27
C ASP A 253 -18.94 -9.74 8.67
N SER A 254 -18.06 -8.85 9.15
CA SER A 254 -18.00 -7.45 8.74
C SER A 254 -16.61 -7.02 8.28
N TYR A 255 -16.58 -6.10 7.30
CA TYR A 255 -15.36 -5.48 6.84
C TYR A 255 -14.60 -4.79 7.98
N ALA A 256 -13.27 -4.92 8.00
CA ALA A 256 -12.44 -4.26 9.00
C ALA A 256 -12.06 -2.84 8.53
N ASP A 257 -12.52 -1.80 9.22
CA ASP A 257 -12.38 -0.39 8.85
C ASP A 257 -10.96 0.05 8.51
N PHE A 258 -9.97 -0.53 9.19
CA PHE A 258 -8.57 -0.23 8.94
C PHE A 258 -8.05 -0.78 7.62
N SER A 259 -8.73 -1.77 7.02
CA SER A 259 -8.31 -2.38 5.76
C SER A 259 -8.26 -1.34 4.65
N GLY A 260 -7.15 -1.32 3.90
CA GLY A 260 -6.99 -0.39 2.79
C GLY A 260 -8.02 -0.62 1.70
N ARG A 261 -8.50 0.48 1.10
CA ARG A 261 -9.51 0.49 0.03
C ARG A 261 -8.88 0.85 -1.30
N GLY A 262 -9.34 0.20 -2.34
CA GLY A 262 -8.97 0.52 -3.71
C GLY A 262 -9.45 1.89 -4.16
N SER A 263 -9.20 2.23 -5.40
CA SER A 263 -9.72 3.44 -6.01
C SER A 263 -9.79 3.32 -7.52
N ARG A 264 -10.56 4.25 -8.14
CA ARG A 264 -10.64 4.39 -9.60
C ARG A 264 -9.37 4.93 -10.27
N MET A 265 -8.31 5.24 -9.49
CA MET A 265 -6.99 5.57 -10.03
C MET A 265 -6.35 4.38 -10.75
N LEU A 266 -6.68 3.15 -10.32
CA LEU A 266 -6.21 1.94 -10.94
C LEU A 266 -7.08 1.57 -12.14
N PRO A 267 -6.48 1.10 -13.25
CA PRO A 267 -7.24 0.61 -14.41
C PRO A 267 -7.83 -0.80 -14.18
N TYR A 268 -7.69 -1.34 -12.99
CA TYR A 268 -8.20 -2.63 -12.54
C TYR A 268 -8.68 -2.52 -11.09
N LEU A 269 -9.63 -3.34 -10.75
CA LEU A 269 -10.22 -3.32 -9.40
C LEU A 269 -9.32 -4.03 -8.39
N LYS A 270 -9.19 -3.43 -7.22
CA LYS A 270 -8.52 -3.92 -6.01
C LYS A 270 -9.34 -3.52 -4.78
N PRO A 271 -9.27 -4.31 -3.68
CA PRO A 271 -8.52 -5.56 -3.51
C PRO A 271 -9.08 -6.72 -4.36
N ASP A 272 -8.41 -7.87 -4.32
CA ASP A 272 -8.91 -9.08 -4.98
C ASP A 272 -9.95 -9.78 -4.11
N LEU A 273 -9.65 -9.92 -2.82
CA LEU A 273 -10.44 -10.67 -1.83
C LEU A 273 -10.26 -10.06 -0.45
N VAL A 274 -11.08 -10.49 0.49
CA VAL A 274 -10.86 -10.32 1.92
C VAL A 274 -10.71 -11.67 2.61
N ALA A 275 -9.99 -11.69 3.73
CA ALA A 275 -9.82 -12.86 4.59
C ALA A 275 -9.89 -12.43 6.06
N PRO A 276 -10.07 -13.38 7.02
CA PRO A 276 -10.07 -13.06 8.44
C PRO A 276 -8.80 -12.31 8.85
N GLY A 277 -8.94 -11.11 9.42
CA GLY A 277 -7.80 -10.26 9.81
C GLY A 277 -7.95 -9.61 11.17
N VAL A 278 -9.02 -9.94 11.90
CA VAL A 278 -9.31 -9.39 13.22
C VAL A 278 -9.28 -10.51 14.27
N ASN A 279 -8.54 -10.28 15.36
CA ASN A 279 -8.41 -11.23 16.47
C ASN A 279 -7.89 -12.62 16.06
N ILE A 280 -6.96 -12.66 15.15
CA ILE A 280 -6.35 -13.90 14.65
C ILE A 280 -5.37 -14.45 15.69
N VAL A 281 -5.50 -15.73 16.04
CA VAL A 281 -4.55 -16.42 16.92
C VAL A 281 -3.33 -16.85 16.11
N ALA A 282 -2.17 -16.27 16.39
CA ALA A 282 -0.92 -16.50 15.67
C ALA A 282 0.24 -16.85 16.63
N PRO A 283 1.21 -17.66 16.19
CA PRO A 283 2.38 -18.00 16.98
C PRO A 283 3.26 -16.76 17.21
N VAL A 284 3.98 -16.75 18.33
CA VAL A 284 4.89 -15.66 18.69
C VAL A 284 6.33 -16.15 18.85
N PRO A 285 7.33 -15.26 18.64
CA PRO A 285 8.72 -15.57 18.96
C PRO A 285 8.87 -16.02 20.42
N GLY A 286 9.68 -17.07 20.64
CA GLY A 286 9.85 -17.67 21.96
C GLY A 286 8.81 -18.72 22.33
N GLY A 287 7.82 -18.99 21.47
CA GLY A 287 6.78 -20.01 21.66
C GLY A 287 5.47 -19.45 22.20
N GLY A 288 4.40 -20.24 22.05
CA GLY A 288 3.04 -19.84 22.43
C GLY A 288 2.31 -19.11 21.30
N TYR A 289 1.14 -18.52 21.66
CA TYR A 289 0.23 -17.86 20.73
C TYR A 289 -0.24 -16.53 21.33
N ARG A 290 -0.55 -15.57 20.46
CA ARG A 290 -1.26 -14.34 20.83
C ARG A 290 -2.32 -13.99 19.78
N THR A 291 -3.26 -13.16 20.17
CA THR A 291 -4.23 -12.56 19.27
C THR A 291 -3.63 -11.34 18.60
N VAL A 292 -3.79 -11.25 17.28
CA VAL A 292 -3.26 -10.19 16.42
C VAL A 292 -4.32 -9.71 15.43
N THR A 293 -4.21 -8.47 14.96
CA THR A 293 -5.14 -7.84 14.02
C THR A 293 -4.38 -7.09 12.95
N GLY A 294 -4.80 -7.20 11.69
CA GLY A 294 -4.20 -6.52 10.54
C GLY A 294 -4.33 -7.30 9.24
N THR A 295 -4.24 -6.63 8.11
CA THR A 295 -4.21 -7.28 6.79
C THR A 295 -2.98 -8.17 6.60
N SER A 296 -1.91 -7.93 7.37
CA SER A 296 -0.73 -8.83 7.44
C SER A 296 -1.08 -10.23 7.94
N PHE A 297 -2.18 -10.40 8.67
CA PHE A 297 -2.66 -11.67 9.18
C PHE A 297 -3.80 -12.25 8.32
N ALA A 298 -4.49 -11.43 7.54
CA ALA A 298 -5.42 -11.88 6.51
C ALA A 298 -4.69 -12.49 5.30
N THR A 299 -3.60 -11.88 4.88
CA THR A 299 -2.81 -12.31 3.71
C THR A 299 -2.35 -13.77 3.77
N PRO A 300 -1.82 -14.29 4.90
CA PRO A 300 -1.40 -15.69 5.00
C PRO A 300 -2.51 -16.71 4.77
N PHE A 301 -3.76 -16.40 5.08
CA PHE A 301 -4.89 -17.28 4.77
C PHE A 301 -5.02 -17.49 3.26
N VAL A 302 -5.04 -16.39 2.50
CA VAL A 302 -5.11 -16.44 1.03
C VAL A 302 -3.84 -17.06 0.43
N SER A 303 -2.67 -16.82 1.03
CA SER A 303 -1.43 -17.47 0.61
C SER A 303 -1.50 -18.99 0.78
N GLY A 304 -2.08 -19.46 1.88
CA GLY A 304 -2.33 -20.88 2.12
C GLY A 304 -3.33 -21.45 1.12
N SER A 305 -4.42 -20.73 0.85
CA SER A 305 -5.43 -21.12 -0.16
C SER A 305 -4.81 -21.22 -1.56
N ALA A 306 -3.95 -20.27 -1.93
CA ALA A 306 -3.20 -20.33 -3.18
C ALA A 306 -2.25 -21.53 -3.26
N ALA A 307 -1.59 -21.88 -2.14
CA ALA A 307 -0.71 -23.05 -2.07
C ALA A 307 -1.48 -24.37 -2.25
N LEU A 308 -2.65 -24.50 -1.63
CA LEU A 308 -3.54 -25.66 -1.83
C LEU A 308 -4.03 -25.76 -3.27
N LEU A 309 -4.39 -24.65 -3.91
CA LEU A 309 -4.75 -24.64 -5.33
C LEU A 309 -3.58 -25.08 -6.21
N MET A 310 -2.36 -24.61 -5.93
CA MET A 310 -1.17 -25.03 -6.66
C MET A 310 -0.83 -26.52 -6.41
N GLN A 311 -1.04 -27.02 -5.22
CA GLN A 311 -0.92 -28.45 -4.92
C GLN A 311 -1.91 -29.24 -5.77
N TRP A 312 -3.18 -28.88 -5.75
CA TRP A 312 -4.21 -29.54 -6.55
C TRP A 312 -3.92 -29.49 -8.04
N GLY A 313 -3.59 -28.31 -8.55
CA GLY A 313 -3.37 -28.11 -9.98
C GLY A 313 -2.04 -28.67 -10.46
N ILE A 314 -0.93 -28.17 -9.92
CA ILE A 314 0.42 -28.42 -10.44
C ILE A 314 0.97 -29.75 -9.91
N VAL A 315 0.94 -29.95 -8.58
CA VAL A 315 1.59 -31.13 -7.96
C VAL A 315 0.78 -32.38 -8.27
N ASN A 316 -0.56 -32.35 -8.13
CA ASN A 316 -1.44 -33.47 -8.40
C ASN A 316 -1.81 -33.60 -9.89
N GLY A 317 -1.34 -32.66 -10.76
CA GLY A 317 -1.51 -32.78 -12.21
C GLY A 317 -2.89 -32.44 -12.77
N ASN A 318 -3.82 -31.90 -11.96
CA ASN A 318 -5.16 -31.55 -12.45
C ASN A 318 -5.15 -30.30 -13.37
N ASP A 319 -4.20 -29.38 -13.18
CA ASP A 319 -3.97 -28.21 -14.01
C ASP A 319 -2.47 -27.84 -13.98
N PRO A 320 -1.64 -28.54 -14.78
CA PRO A 320 -0.17 -28.34 -14.78
C PRO A 320 0.28 -26.93 -15.18
N TYR A 321 -0.61 -26.19 -15.85
CA TYR A 321 -0.37 -24.82 -16.32
C TYR A 321 -0.99 -23.76 -15.40
N LEU A 322 -1.25 -24.08 -14.14
CA LEU A 322 -1.76 -23.16 -13.15
C LEU A 322 -0.68 -22.15 -12.76
N TYR A 323 -0.81 -20.90 -13.22
CA TYR A 323 0.10 -19.80 -12.91
C TYR A 323 -0.60 -18.71 -12.07
N GLY A 324 0.16 -17.73 -11.56
CA GLY A 324 -0.32 -16.76 -10.57
C GLY A 324 -1.62 -16.05 -10.90
N GLU A 325 -1.80 -15.54 -12.14
CA GLU A 325 -3.06 -14.90 -12.56
C GLU A 325 -4.23 -15.89 -12.63
N LYS A 326 -3.96 -17.14 -12.97
CA LYS A 326 -4.99 -18.20 -13.01
C LYS A 326 -5.38 -18.62 -11.59
N VAL A 327 -4.40 -18.74 -10.67
CA VAL A 327 -4.66 -18.92 -9.22
C VAL A 327 -5.56 -17.79 -8.71
N LYS A 328 -5.20 -16.54 -9.00
CA LYS A 328 -5.99 -15.36 -8.66
C LYS A 328 -7.42 -15.42 -9.23
N ALA A 329 -7.59 -15.84 -10.47
CA ALA A 329 -8.90 -16.00 -11.09
C ALA A 329 -9.75 -17.08 -10.42
N TYR A 330 -9.15 -18.20 -10.02
CA TYR A 330 -9.86 -19.24 -9.27
C TYR A 330 -10.30 -18.76 -7.89
N LEU A 331 -9.42 -18.09 -7.15
CA LEU A 331 -9.76 -17.50 -5.84
C LEU A 331 -10.91 -16.51 -5.95
N ARG A 332 -10.84 -15.57 -6.91
CA ARG A 332 -11.93 -14.61 -7.17
C ARG A 332 -13.24 -15.30 -7.53
N LYS A 333 -13.20 -16.34 -8.39
CA LYS A 333 -14.39 -17.10 -8.80
C LYS A 333 -15.01 -17.86 -7.64
N GLY A 334 -14.18 -18.35 -6.72
CA GLY A 334 -14.62 -19.07 -5.52
C GLY A 334 -15.07 -18.16 -4.37
N ALA A 335 -14.83 -16.85 -4.46
CA ALA A 335 -15.16 -15.92 -3.39
C ALA A 335 -16.67 -15.88 -3.09
N ARG A 336 -17.01 -15.65 -1.82
CA ARG A 336 -18.40 -15.52 -1.36
C ARG A 336 -18.71 -14.09 -0.96
N PRO A 337 -19.95 -13.66 -1.08
CA PRO A 337 -20.41 -12.40 -0.53
C PRO A 337 -20.11 -12.27 0.97
N LEU A 338 -19.64 -11.11 1.38
CA LEU A 338 -19.53 -10.70 2.78
C LEU A 338 -20.79 -9.95 3.18
N THR A 339 -21.27 -10.15 4.39
CA THR A 339 -22.48 -9.47 4.91
C THR A 339 -22.35 -7.94 4.78
N GLY A 340 -23.44 -7.30 4.33
CA GLY A 340 -23.52 -5.84 4.15
C GLY A 340 -23.10 -5.32 2.78
N TYR A 341 -22.73 -6.21 1.84
CA TYR A 341 -22.40 -5.84 0.46
C TYR A 341 -23.34 -6.53 -0.54
N GLU A 342 -23.89 -5.75 -1.46
CA GLU A 342 -24.78 -6.25 -2.53
C GLU A 342 -24.09 -6.26 -3.89
N GLU A 343 -23.08 -5.40 -4.10
CA GLU A 343 -22.37 -5.26 -5.37
C GLU A 343 -20.96 -5.83 -5.29
N TYR A 344 -20.62 -6.69 -6.26
CA TYR A 344 -19.30 -7.31 -6.43
C TYR A 344 -18.86 -7.27 -7.90
N PRO A 345 -17.57 -7.03 -8.18
CA PRO A 345 -16.54 -6.65 -7.21
C PRO A 345 -16.61 -5.16 -6.84
N ASN A 346 -16.05 -4.78 -5.67
CA ASN A 346 -15.97 -3.40 -5.22
C ASN A 346 -14.60 -3.07 -4.60
N GLU A 347 -14.36 -1.78 -4.31
CA GLU A 347 -13.07 -1.27 -3.84
C GLU A 347 -12.75 -1.58 -2.36
N GLU A 348 -13.66 -2.17 -1.59
CA GLU A 348 -13.48 -2.53 -0.19
C GLU A 348 -13.18 -4.03 -0.02
N VAL A 349 -14.05 -4.87 -0.55
CA VAL A 349 -13.99 -6.33 -0.35
C VAL A 349 -13.62 -7.13 -1.62
N GLY A 350 -13.37 -6.45 -2.74
CA GLY A 350 -13.08 -7.10 -4.02
C GLY A 350 -14.21 -8.02 -4.45
N TRP A 351 -13.89 -9.28 -4.73
CA TRP A 351 -14.86 -10.33 -5.11
C TRP A 351 -15.53 -11.00 -3.89
N GLY A 352 -15.18 -10.61 -2.66
CA GLY A 352 -15.73 -11.15 -1.43
C GLY A 352 -14.72 -11.91 -0.58
N GLU A 353 -15.18 -12.76 0.35
CA GLU A 353 -14.34 -13.55 1.24
C GLU A 353 -13.73 -14.77 0.57
N ASP A 354 -12.50 -15.14 0.97
CA ASP A 354 -11.85 -16.38 0.56
C ASP A 354 -12.54 -17.60 1.20
N VAL A 355 -12.96 -18.55 0.38
CA VAL A 355 -13.79 -19.71 0.80
C VAL A 355 -12.98 -20.90 1.26
N ILE A 356 -11.77 -21.09 0.78
CA ILE A 356 -10.96 -22.27 1.12
C ILE A 356 -10.71 -22.35 2.63
N ILE A 357 -10.77 -21.22 3.31
CA ILE A 357 -10.60 -21.09 4.77
C ILE A 357 -11.71 -21.80 5.57
N ARG A 358 -12.93 -21.89 5.05
CA ARG A 358 -14.08 -22.49 5.78
C ARG A 358 -14.21 -24.01 5.61
N LEU A 359 -13.36 -24.63 4.80
CA LEU A 359 -13.39 -26.07 4.54
C LEU A 359 -12.49 -26.89 5.49
N HIS A 360 -11.87 -26.24 6.45
CA HIS A 360 -11.03 -26.78 7.51
C HIS A 360 -11.48 -26.24 8.88
#